data_2d9e20b9b8685e48b415a49e9d826783
#
_entry.id   2d9e20b9b8685e48b415a49e9d826783
#
_cell.length_a   1.000
_cell.length_b   1.000
_cell.length_c   1.000
_cell.angle_alpha   90.00
_cell.angle_beta   90.00
_cell.angle_gamma   90.00
#
_symmetry.space_group_name_H-M   'P 1'
#
loop_
_entity.id
_entity.type
_entity.pdbx_description
1 polymer ?
#
loop_
_entity_poly.entity_id
_entity_poly.type
_entity_poly.pdbx_seq_one_letter_code
_entity_poly.pdbx_strand_id
1 'polypeptide(L)'
;SLARSFTCLFVLFTTASVHASEIFTMESKLLDEGVTARVALPESYHHSDSFQYPVLLVMDGSTQFEHIAGNVNFLSTFSIVPEMIVVGVSARNRLKRFTHTKMEAYADRSGGAEQYTQFLRDELMPALQKKYRVSPYTVVTGHSLSGLYTSYLATHHSDFINAAISVSPSLWWDDFALINDIKAAEQEAEKPAVRWFVSMANEPNEMAEGYERLLKVLEAKPESAFNWESKQFPNETHDSTPLIGNVEGLKSVFRGFNAVPNIEIKSLEQLLAFYADYEKTVGYDFPMSVHQYNVYGLKAAYEGKVGWGQAILEKGVEVFDQSEVLWDSLATVYAMNDNGTSALKASNKAVQLAREHQSKYISEIEAQNSDLKSRNK
;
A
#
# COMPACT_ATOMS: atom_id res chain seq x y z
N SER A 1 15.25 38.64 -51.54
CA SER A 1 14.43 37.47 -51.19
C SER A 1 14.97 36.88 -49.88
N LEU A 2 14.29 37.26 -48.77
CA LEU A 2 14.61 36.76 -47.45
C LEU A 2 13.76 35.52 -47.16
N ALA A 3 14.37 34.35 -47.16
CA ALA A 3 13.76 33.14 -46.68
C ALA A 3 13.84 33.11 -45.12
N ARG A 4 12.71 33.31 -44.46
CA ARG A 4 12.56 33.08 -43.02
C ARG A 4 12.38 31.58 -42.76
N SER A 5 13.42 30.92 -42.24
CA SER A 5 13.31 29.57 -41.66
C SER A 5 12.47 29.64 -40.40
N PHE A 6 11.27 29.05 -40.45
CA PHE A 6 10.47 28.73 -39.27
C PHE A 6 11.03 27.45 -38.65
N THR A 7 11.80 27.60 -37.59
CA THR A 7 12.17 26.49 -36.74
C THR A 7 10.97 26.18 -35.83
N CYS A 8 10.22 25.13 -36.17
CA CYS A 8 9.19 24.58 -35.27
C CYS A 8 9.89 24.04 -34.03
N LEU A 9 9.80 24.78 -32.93
CA LEU A 9 10.18 24.32 -31.61
C LEU A 9 9.11 23.30 -31.18
N PHE A 10 9.38 22.01 -31.33
CA PHE A 10 8.60 20.95 -30.70
C PHE A 10 8.82 21.06 -29.20
N VAL A 11 7.94 21.75 -28.51
CA VAL A 11 7.81 21.65 -27.06
C VAL A 11 7.22 20.27 -26.79
N LEU A 12 8.08 19.31 -26.47
CA LEU A 12 7.68 18.06 -25.85
C LEU A 12 7.09 18.43 -24.49
N PHE A 13 5.77 18.51 -24.40
CA PHE A 13 5.09 18.42 -23.12
C PHE A 13 5.36 17.02 -22.57
N THR A 14 6.42 16.87 -21.78
CA THR A 14 6.52 15.74 -20.87
C THR A 14 5.42 15.91 -19.83
N THR A 15 4.30 15.25 -20.05
CA THR A 15 3.27 15.09 -19.03
C THR A 15 3.94 14.49 -17.81
N ALA A 16 3.88 15.20 -16.68
CA ALA A 16 4.23 14.65 -15.39
C ALA A 16 3.55 13.28 -15.31
N SER A 17 4.33 12.23 -15.13
CA SER A 17 3.82 10.87 -15.03
C SER A 17 2.92 10.79 -13.80
N VAL A 18 1.62 10.94 -14.02
CA VAL A 18 0.66 10.24 -13.17
C VAL A 18 1.15 8.79 -13.18
N HIS A 19 1.38 8.19 -12.04
CA HIS A 19 1.91 6.83 -11.89
C HIS A 19 1.28 5.93 -12.94
N ALA A 20 1.99 5.67 -14.04
CA ALA A 20 1.46 4.93 -15.15
C ALA A 20 1.28 3.48 -14.67
N SER A 21 0.01 3.07 -14.51
CA SER A 21 -0.28 1.67 -14.25
C SER A 21 0.08 0.86 -15.50
N GLU A 22 0.70 -0.28 -15.28
CA GLU A 22 0.97 -1.22 -16.36
C GLU A 22 -0.05 -2.37 -16.38
N ILE A 23 -0.21 -2.96 -17.54
CA ILE A 23 -1.04 -4.14 -17.73
C ILE A 23 -0.18 -5.38 -17.52
N PHE A 24 -0.62 -6.25 -16.62
CA PHE A 24 -0.05 -7.56 -16.37
C PHE A 24 -1.00 -8.63 -16.91
N THR A 25 -0.50 -9.53 -17.72
CA THR A 25 -1.30 -10.63 -18.30
C THR A 25 -0.67 -11.97 -18.02
N MET A 26 -1.49 -12.97 -17.77
CA MET A 26 -1.06 -14.36 -17.61
C MET A 26 -2.16 -15.34 -18.01
N GLU A 27 -1.79 -16.56 -18.36
CA GLU A 27 -2.71 -17.67 -18.50
C GLU A 27 -2.83 -18.42 -17.17
N SER A 28 -4.06 -18.58 -16.68
CA SER A 28 -4.35 -19.36 -15.48
C SER A 28 -4.79 -20.78 -15.86
N LYS A 29 -4.11 -21.76 -15.32
CA LYS A 29 -4.51 -23.18 -15.46
C LYS A 29 -5.65 -23.53 -14.52
N LEU A 30 -5.67 -22.93 -13.32
CA LEU A 30 -6.72 -23.17 -12.32
C LEU A 30 -8.07 -22.60 -12.76
N LEU A 31 -8.06 -21.47 -13.47
CA LEU A 31 -9.27 -20.82 -13.96
C LEU A 31 -9.63 -21.17 -15.40
N ASP A 32 -8.68 -21.79 -16.13
CA ASP A 32 -8.76 -22.08 -17.57
C ASP A 32 -9.12 -20.83 -18.40
N GLU A 33 -8.44 -19.73 -18.09
CA GLU A 33 -8.66 -18.43 -18.78
C GLU A 33 -7.43 -17.53 -18.72
N GLY A 34 -7.33 -16.62 -19.71
CA GLY A 34 -6.41 -15.49 -19.66
C GLY A 34 -6.86 -14.48 -18.59
N VAL A 35 -5.94 -14.10 -17.72
CA VAL A 35 -6.17 -13.12 -16.64
C VAL A 35 -5.41 -11.84 -16.95
N THR A 36 -6.09 -10.73 -16.78
CA THR A 36 -5.50 -9.40 -16.90
C THR A 36 -5.61 -8.68 -15.57
N ALA A 37 -4.49 -8.14 -15.09
CA ALA A 37 -4.42 -7.28 -13.92
C ALA A 37 -3.80 -5.93 -14.28
N ARG A 38 -4.13 -4.90 -13.51
CA ARG A 38 -3.47 -3.59 -13.58
C ARG A 38 -2.53 -3.46 -12.38
N VAL A 39 -1.33 -2.97 -12.60
CA VAL A 39 -0.30 -2.85 -11.57
C VAL A 39 0.16 -1.42 -11.48
N ALA A 40 0.11 -0.84 -10.28
CA ALA A 40 0.73 0.44 -9.97
C ALA A 40 1.91 0.21 -9.01
N LEU A 41 3.07 0.70 -9.40
CA LEU A 41 4.28 0.63 -8.60
C LEU A 41 4.38 1.86 -7.70
N PRO A 42 4.93 1.74 -6.47
CA PRO A 42 5.14 2.89 -5.60
C PRO A 42 6.20 3.85 -6.15
N GLU A 43 6.15 5.12 -5.71
CA GLU A 43 7.07 6.16 -6.20
C GLU A 43 8.54 5.79 -5.97
N SER A 44 8.87 5.19 -4.83
CA SER A 44 10.25 4.80 -4.51
C SER A 44 10.73 3.52 -5.21
N TYR A 45 9.92 2.88 -6.04
CA TYR A 45 10.26 1.60 -6.68
C TYR A 45 11.59 1.67 -7.46
N HIS A 46 11.91 2.80 -8.05
CA HIS A 46 13.15 3.04 -8.79
C HIS A 46 14.28 3.60 -7.92
N HIS A 47 14.05 3.83 -6.63
CA HIS A 47 15.06 4.38 -5.71
C HIS A 47 15.93 3.32 -5.04
N SER A 48 15.62 2.04 -5.24
CA SER A 48 16.39 0.90 -4.73
C SER A 48 16.18 -0.31 -5.64
N ASP A 49 17.22 -1.12 -5.83
CA ASP A 49 17.12 -2.38 -6.60
C ASP A 49 16.76 -3.57 -5.72
N SER A 50 16.81 -3.44 -4.41
CA SER A 50 16.63 -4.55 -3.46
C SER A 50 15.41 -4.41 -2.55
N PHE A 51 14.87 -3.21 -2.37
CA PHE A 51 13.73 -2.96 -1.49
C PHE A 51 12.49 -3.68 -1.99
N GLN A 52 11.83 -4.42 -1.09
CA GLN A 52 10.61 -5.18 -1.39
C GLN A 52 9.37 -4.48 -0.84
N TYR A 53 8.26 -4.63 -1.53
CA TYR A 53 7.00 -3.94 -1.23
C TYR A 53 5.88 -4.92 -0.93
N PRO A 54 5.02 -4.65 0.07
CA PRO A 54 3.75 -5.35 0.24
C PRO A 54 2.89 -5.24 -1.03
N VAL A 55 1.99 -6.19 -1.21
CA VAL A 55 1.00 -6.16 -2.29
C VAL A 55 -0.38 -5.85 -1.74
N LEU A 56 -1.07 -4.91 -2.36
CA LEU A 56 -2.50 -4.70 -2.19
C LEU A 56 -3.25 -5.28 -3.39
N LEU A 57 -3.94 -6.39 -3.19
CA LEU A 57 -4.83 -6.97 -4.18
C LEU A 57 -6.19 -6.27 -4.12
N VAL A 58 -6.55 -5.60 -5.20
CA VAL A 58 -7.82 -4.90 -5.36
C VAL A 58 -8.76 -5.77 -6.16
N MET A 59 -9.79 -6.29 -5.50
CA MET A 59 -10.85 -7.04 -6.18
C MET A 59 -11.72 -6.08 -7.01
N ASP A 60 -12.37 -6.59 -8.04
CA ASP A 60 -13.09 -5.76 -9.02
C ASP A 60 -12.18 -4.67 -9.65
N GLY A 61 -10.96 -5.03 -10.00
CA GLY A 61 -9.92 -4.12 -10.45
C GLY A 61 -10.33 -3.23 -11.64
N SER A 62 -11.26 -3.66 -12.48
CA SER A 62 -11.77 -2.85 -13.59
C SER A 62 -12.49 -1.57 -13.16
N THR A 63 -13.05 -1.53 -11.95
CA THR A 63 -13.82 -0.40 -11.43
C THR A 63 -13.19 0.26 -10.20
N GLN A 64 -12.46 -0.51 -9.38
CA GLN A 64 -11.97 -0.05 -8.09
C GLN A 64 -10.49 0.39 -8.10
N PHE A 65 -9.73 -0.04 -9.10
CA PHE A 65 -8.28 0.17 -9.12
C PHE A 65 -7.86 1.63 -9.05
N GLU A 66 -8.46 2.51 -9.85
CA GLU A 66 -7.98 3.89 -10.02
C GLU A 66 -8.01 4.69 -8.71
N HIS A 67 -9.15 4.67 -8.02
CA HIS A 67 -9.27 5.45 -6.78
C HIS A 67 -8.45 4.84 -5.64
N ILE A 68 -8.30 3.49 -5.59
CA ILE A 68 -7.52 2.84 -4.55
C ILE A 68 -6.02 3.07 -4.77
N ALA A 69 -5.53 2.94 -6.00
CA ALA A 69 -4.14 3.24 -6.33
C ALA A 69 -3.79 4.71 -6.03
N GLY A 70 -4.69 5.65 -6.36
CA GLY A 70 -4.55 7.07 -6.02
C GLY A 70 -4.52 7.31 -4.50
N ASN A 71 -5.39 6.65 -3.75
CA ASN A 71 -5.43 6.74 -2.28
C ASN A 71 -4.15 6.18 -1.65
N VAL A 72 -3.68 5.01 -2.10
CA VAL A 72 -2.42 4.41 -1.62
C VAL A 72 -1.25 5.35 -1.90
N ASN A 73 -1.15 5.88 -3.12
CA ASN A 73 -0.09 6.82 -3.48
C ASN A 73 -0.11 8.06 -2.57
N PHE A 74 -1.27 8.67 -2.35
CA PHE A 74 -1.38 9.84 -1.48
C PHE A 74 -1.02 9.51 -0.02
N LEU A 75 -1.60 8.45 0.54
CA LEU A 75 -1.38 8.08 1.94
C LEU A 75 0.06 7.65 2.20
N SER A 76 0.71 6.96 1.26
CA SER A 76 2.10 6.52 1.40
C SER A 76 3.11 7.66 1.21
N THR A 77 2.78 8.68 0.41
CA THR A 77 3.61 9.89 0.28
C THR A 77 3.87 10.54 1.64
N PHE A 78 2.90 10.48 2.55
CA PHE A 78 3.04 11.01 3.92
C PHE A 78 3.27 9.92 4.96
N SER A 79 3.60 8.72 4.54
CA SER A 79 3.84 7.55 5.41
C SER A 79 2.68 7.23 6.38
N ILE A 80 1.46 7.57 6.01
CA ILE A 80 0.25 7.17 6.76
C ILE A 80 0.07 5.66 6.64
N VAL A 81 0.40 5.12 5.47
CA VAL A 81 0.49 3.68 5.20
C VAL A 81 1.85 3.39 4.53
N PRO A 82 2.33 2.14 4.53
CA PRO A 82 3.50 1.76 3.75
C PRO A 82 3.26 1.95 2.25
N GLU A 83 4.32 2.18 1.49
CA GLU A 83 4.26 2.04 0.04
C GLU A 83 3.98 0.59 -0.34
N MET A 84 3.10 0.39 -1.32
CA MET A 84 2.66 -0.94 -1.76
C MET A 84 2.61 -1.02 -3.28
N ILE A 85 2.82 -2.22 -3.81
CA ILE A 85 2.45 -2.54 -5.18
C ILE A 85 0.94 -2.79 -5.19
N VAL A 86 0.19 -1.97 -5.93
CA VAL A 86 -1.27 -2.11 -6.04
C VAL A 86 -1.61 -2.92 -7.28
N VAL A 87 -2.34 -4.01 -7.10
CA VAL A 87 -2.71 -4.94 -8.18
C VAL A 87 -4.22 -5.06 -8.27
N GLY A 88 -4.80 -4.47 -9.30
CA GLY A 88 -6.23 -4.59 -9.60
C GLY A 88 -6.53 -5.83 -10.42
N VAL A 89 -7.23 -6.79 -9.83
CA VAL A 89 -7.59 -8.05 -10.50
C VAL A 89 -9.05 -7.99 -10.92
N SER A 90 -9.30 -8.16 -12.23
CA SER A 90 -10.65 -8.23 -12.76
C SER A 90 -11.10 -9.68 -12.85
N ALA A 91 -12.25 -10.01 -12.27
CA ALA A 91 -12.80 -11.34 -12.27
C ALA A 91 -13.88 -11.50 -13.33
N ARG A 92 -13.70 -12.42 -14.26
CA ARG A 92 -14.82 -12.96 -15.04
C ARG A 92 -15.70 -13.79 -14.12
N ASN A 93 -16.99 -13.85 -14.38
CA ASN A 93 -17.94 -14.58 -13.52
C ASN A 93 -17.83 -14.17 -12.04
N ARG A 94 -17.89 -12.86 -11.79
CA ARG A 94 -17.73 -12.23 -10.48
C ARG A 94 -18.53 -12.95 -9.38
N LEU A 95 -19.78 -13.34 -9.67
CA LEU A 95 -20.63 -14.07 -8.73
C LEU A 95 -19.97 -15.40 -8.31
N LYS A 96 -19.44 -16.17 -9.26
CA LYS A 96 -18.76 -17.44 -8.97
C LYS A 96 -17.49 -17.24 -8.16
N ARG A 97 -16.68 -16.26 -8.55
CA ARG A 97 -15.34 -16.03 -7.95
C ARG A 97 -15.40 -15.53 -6.50
N PHE A 98 -16.46 -14.81 -6.14
CA PHE A 98 -16.55 -14.13 -4.85
C PHE A 98 -17.54 -14.78 -3.86
N THR A 99 -18.16 -15.90 -4.21
CA THR A 99 -19.05 -16.64 -3.30
C THR A 99 -18.41 -17.96 -2.88
N HIS A 100 -18.45 -18.23 -1.57
CA HIS A 100 -17.81 -19.42 -0.99
C HIS A 100 -18.75 -20.63 -0.95
N THR A 101 -20.05 -20.41 -1.02
CA THR A 101 -21.07 -21.46 -1.08
C THR A 101 -21.84 -21.43 -2.39
N LYS A 102 -22.38 -22.59 -2.77
CA LYS A 102 -23.29 -22.72 -3.92
C LYS A 102 -24.72 -22.47 -3.48
N MET A 103 -25.41 -21.55 -4.15
CA MET A 103 -26.84 -21.39 -4.03
C MET A 103 -27.55 -22.07 -5.20
N GLU A 104 -28.62 -22.85 -4.93
CA GLU A 104 -29.37 -23.55 -5.96
C GLU A 104 -29.87 -22.60 -7.06
N ALA A 105 -30.36 -21.41 -6.68
CA ALA A 105 -30.83 -20.39 -7.62
C ALA A 105 -29.75 -19.92 -8.63
N TYR A 106 -28.50 -20.10 -8.33
CA TYR A 106 -27.36 -19.65 -9.17
C TYR A 106 -26.53 -20.82 -9.70
N ALA A 107 -26.82 -22.06 -9.27
CA ALA A 107 -26.18 -23.29 -9.73
C ALA A 107 -24.65 -23.17 -9.89
N ASP A 108 -24.10 -23.47 -11.09
CA ASP A 108 -22.67 -23.43 -11.36
C ASP A 108 -22.07 -22.04 -11.45
N ARG A 109 -22.90 -20.99 -11.33
CA ARG A 109 -22.44 -19.60 -11.32
C ARG A 109 -22.07 -19.08 -9.93
N SER A 110 -22.05 -19.93 -8.90
CA SER A 110 -21.70 -19.58 -7.51
C SER A 110 -20.78 -20.62 -6.89
N GLY A 111 -20.19 -20.31 -5.74
CA GLY A 111 -19.42 -21.25 -4.93
C GLY A 111 -17.99 -21.54 -5.44
N GLY A 112 -17.36 -20.62 -6.13
CA GLY A 112 -16.01 -20.80 -6.67
C GLY A 112 -14.90 -20.02 -5.95
N ALA A 113 -15.17 -19.45 -4.77
CA ALA A 113 -14.22 -18.62 -4.05
C ALA A 113 -12.92 -19.37 -3.69
N GLU A 114 -13.02 -20.64 -3.30
CA GLU A 114 -11.85 -21.45 -2.99
C GLU A 114 -10.93 -21.63 -4.21
N GLN A 115 -11.48 -21.96 -5.36
CA GLN A 115 -10.68 -22.07 -6.60
C GLN A 115 -10.04 -20.73 -6.97
N TYR A 116 -10.76 -19.63 -6.78
CA TYR A 116 -10.23 -18.30 -7.04
C TYR A 116 -9.11 -17.92 -6.07
N THR A 117 -9.23 -18.32 -4.80
CA THR A 117 -8.17 -18.14 -3.79
C THR A 117 -6.92 -18.94 -4.15
N GLN A 118 -7.07 -20.18 -4.58
CA GLN A 118 -5.96 -20.99 -5.07
C GLN A 118 -5.27 -20.32 -6.27
N PHE A 119 -6.03 -19.78 -7.22
CA PHE A 119 -5.46 -19.01 -8.33
C PHE A 119 -4.65 -17.79 -7.83
N LEU A 120 -5.20 -16.99 -6.93
CA LEU A 120 -4.49 -15.81 -6.40
C LEU A 120 -3.19 -16.22 -5.69
N ARG A 121 -3.26 -17.27 -4.85
CA ARG A 121 -2.13 -17.71 -4.02
C ARG A 121 -1.07 -18.48 -4.83
N ASP A 122 -1.49 -19.39 -5.68
CA ASP A 122 -0.61 -20.41 -6.27
C ASP A 122 -0.17 -20.06 -7.71
N GLU A 123 -0.87 -19.13 -8.39
CA GLU A 123 -0.52 -18.69 -9.73
C GLU A 123 -0.21 -17.19 -9.81
N LEU A 124 -1.12 -16.30 -9.38
CA LEU A 124 -0.94 -14.86 -9.54
C LEU A 124 0.21 -14.32 -8.68
N MET A 125 0.22 -14.61 -7.37
CA MET A 125 1.27 -14.10 -6.49
C MET A 125 2.66 -14.57 -6.89
N PRO A 126 2.91 -15.86 -7.23
CA PRO A 126 4.21 -16.28 -7.76
C PRO A 126 4.61 -15.59 -9.06
N ALA A 127 3.65 -15.34 -9.96
CA ALA A 127 3.91 -14.62 -11.20
C ALA A 127 4.30 -13.15 -10.96
N LEU A 128 3.65 -12.49 -9.98
CA LEU A 128 4.00 -11.13 -9.54
C LEU A 128 5.39 -11.10 -8.88
N GLN A 129 5.70 -12.05 -8.00
CA GLN A 129 7.01 -12.17 -7.34
C GLN A 129 8.16 -12.39 -8.33
N LYS A 130 7.90 -13.05 -9.44
CA LYS A 130 8.90 -13.24 -10.51
C LYS A 130 9.20 -11.94 -11.25
N LYS A 131 8.23 -11.04 -11.36
CA LYS A 131 8.34 -9.79 -12.13
C LYS A 131 8.68 -8.58 -11.27
N TYR A 132 8.19 -8.55 -10.03
CA TYR A 132 8.30 -7.41 -9.13
C TYR A 132 8.94 -7.78 -7.80
N ARG A 133 9.49 -6.79 -7.10
CA ARG A 133 10.04 -6.93 -5.76
C ARG A 133 8.93 -6.93 -4.70
N VAL A 134 8.26 -8.06 -4.58
CA VAL A 134 7.14 -8.30 -3.67
C VAL A 134 7.63 -8.84 -2.34
N SER A 135 7.22 -8.24 -1.24
CA SER A 135 7.44 -8.76 0.12
C SER A 135 6.35 -9.76 0.53
N PRO A 136 6.59 -10.58 1.54
CA PRO A 136 5.62 -11.58 2.00
C PRO A 136 4.48 -10.96 2.85
N TYR A 137 3.97 -9.79 2.51
CA TYR A 137 2.83 -9.15 3.16
C TYR A 137 1.75 -8.82 2.13
N THR A 138 0.60 -9.45 2.27
CA THR A 138 -0.51 -9.32 1.33
C THR A 138 -1.72 -8.69 2.00
N VAL A 139 -2.21 -7.61 1.41
CA VAL A 139 -3.46 -6.95 1.78
C VAL A 139 -4.48 -7.18 0.68
N VAL A 140 -5.74 -7.39 1.04
CA VAL A 140 -6.84 -7.52 0.07
C VAL A 140 -7.92 -6.50 0.36
N THR A 141 -8.54 -5.96 -0.69
CA THR A 141 -9.71 -5.08 -0.55
C THR A 141 -10.80 -5.42 -1.54
N GLY A 142 -12.04 -5.31 -1.10
CA GLY A 142 -13.21 -5.56 -1.92
C GLY A 142 -14.47 -4.85 -1.41
N HIS A 143 -15.40 -4.62 -2.32
CA HIS A 143 -16.67 -3.95 -2.08
C HIS A 143 -17.85 -4.87 -2.46
N SER A 144 -18.91 -4.85 -1.68
CA SER A 144 -20.14 -5.60 -1.97
C SER A 144 -19.86 -7.11 -2.01
N LEU A 145 -20.05 -7.75 -3.15
CA LEU A 145 -19.79 -9.18 -3.33
C LEU A 145 -18.29 -9.52 -3.18
N SER A 146 -17.39 -8.63 -3.67
CA SER A 146 -15.96 -8.81 -3.40
C SER A 146 -15.60 -8.45 -1.95
N GLY A 147 -16.42 -7.66 -1.25
CA GLY A 147 -16.33 -7.47 0.20
C GLY A 147 -16.69 -8.74 0.98
N LEU A 148 -17.68 -9.52 0.52
CA LEU A 148 -17.94 -10.86 1.04
C LEU A 148 -16.72 -11.76 0.86
N TYR A 149 -16.10 -11.73 -0.33
CA TYR A 149 -14.90 -12.52 -0.62
C TYR A 149 -13.71 -12.13 0.27
N THR A 150 -13.45 -10.84 0.46
CA THR A 150 -12.36 -10.41 1.37
C THR A 150 -12.64 -10.77 2.83
N SER A 151 -13.92 -10.79 3.25
CA SER A 151 -14.34 -11.31 4.56
C SER A 151 -14.09 -12.82 4.67
N TYR A 152 -14.36 -13.57 3.62
CA TYR A 152 -14.05 -15.00 3.55
C TYR A 152 -12.54 -15.25 3.64
N LEU A 153 -11.73 -14.47 2.93
CA LEU A 153 -10.26 -14.57 3.05
C LEU A 153 -9.77 -14.27 4.46
N ALA A 154 -10.30 -13.24 5.11
CA ALA A 154 -9.91 -12.85 6.46
C ALA A 154 -10.16 -13.95 7.50
N THR A 155 -11.16 -14.77 7.28
CA THR A 155 -11.63 -15.78 8.25
C THR A 155 -11.19 -17.21 7.94
N HIS A 156 -10.90 -17.53 6.68
CA HIS A 156 -10.56 -18.89 6.23
C HIS A 156 -9.16 -19.02 5.63
N HIS A 157 -8.51 -17.92 5.26
CA HIS A 157 -7.22 -17.94 4.56
C HIS A 157 -6.16 -17.01 5.21
N SER A 158 -6.04 -17.09 6.54
CA SER A 158 -5.02 -16.36 7.30
C SER A 158 -3.59 -16.79 6.99
N ASP A 159 -3.41 -17.92 6.30
CA ASP A 159 -2.14 -18.40 5.77
C ASP A 159 -1.74 -17.70 4.47
N PHE A 160 -2.68 -17.05 3.77
CA PHE A 160 -2.45 -16.36 2.50
C PHE A 160 -2.38 -14.85 2.63
N ILE A 161 -3.22 -14.24 3.48
CA ILE A 161 -3.31 -12.78 3.62
C ILE A 161 -2.96 -12.32 5.02
N ASN A 162 -2.47 -11.08 5.14
CA ASN A 162 -2.12 -10.43 6.41
C ASN A 162 -3.15 -9.38 6.84
N ALA A 163 -3.82 -8.76 5.87
CA ALA A 163 -4.86 -7.78 6.14
C ALA A 163 -5.98 -7.82 5.10
N ALA A 164 -7.20 -7.50 5.52
CA ALA A 164 -8.38 -7.43 4.67
C ALA A 164 -9.17 -6.16 4.93
N ILE A 165 -9.68 -5.57 3.86
CA ILE A 165 -10.59 -4.42 3.88
C ILE A 165 -11.86 -4.85 3.17
N SER A 166 -12.97 -4.95 3.92
CA SER A 166 -14.26 -5.40 3.44
C SER A 166 -15.27 -4.24 3.51
N VAL A 167 -15.55 -3.63 2.36
CA VAL A 167 -16.41 -2.46 2.27
C VAL A 167 -17.82 -2.88 1.88
N SER A 168 -18.80 -2.57 2.72
CA SER A 168 -20.22 -2.94 2.52
C SER A 168 -20.39 -4.38 2.01
N PRO A 169 -19.83 -5.38 2.73
CA PRO A 169 -19.81 -6.75 2.26
C PRO A 169 -21.22 -7.37 2.16
N SER A 170 -21.48 -8.16 1.11
CA SER A 170 -22.74 -8.85 0.87
C SER A 170 -22.91 -10.08 1.79
N LEU A 171 -22.90 -9.84 3.11
CA LEU A 171 -22.92 -10.89 4.14
C LEU A 171 -24.23 -11.69 4.21
N TRP A 172 -25.28 -11.21 3.53
CA TRP A 172 -26.56 -11.89 3.40
C TRP A 172 -26.52 -13.16 2.54
N TRP A 173 -25.41 -13.33 1.77
CA TRP A 173 -25.27 -14.45 0.84
C TRP A 173 -25.54 -15.80 1.50
N ASP A 174 -26.37 -16.61 0.84
CA ASP A 174 -26.72 -17.97 1.23
C ASP A 174 -27.13 -18.08 2.71
N ASP A 175 -28.15 -17.33 3.07
CA ASP A 175 -28.68 -17.24 4.44
C ASP A 175 -27.57 -16.95 5.49
N PHE A 176 -26.73 -15.96 5.20
CA PHE A 176 -25.62 -15.54 6.07
C PHE A 176 -24.58 -16.64 6.33
N ALA A 177 -24.34 -17.51 5.34
CA ALA A 177 -23.46 -18.68 5.47
C ALA A 177 -22.10 -18.35 6.07
N LEU A 178 -21.42 -17.29 5.60
CA LEU A 178 -20.12 -16.90 6.14
C LEU A 178 -20.17 -16.55 7.64
N ILE A 179 -21.21 -15.86 8.09
CA ILE A 179 -21.39 -15.51 9.50
C ILE A 179 -21.62 -16.77 10.34
N ASN A 180 -22.37 -17.73 9.80
CA ASN A 180 -22.60 -19.02 10.46
C ASN A 180 -21.29 -19.82 10.58
N ASP A 181 -20.44 -19.80 9.55
CA ASP A 181 -19.12 -20.44 9.57
C ASP A 181 -18.21 -19.79 10.62
N ILE A 182 -18.13 -18.45 10.67
CA ILE A 182 -17.35 -17.71 11.67
C ILE A 182 -17.83 -18.05 13.09
N LYS A 183 -19.15 -18.16 13.29
CA LYS A 183 -19.73 -18.50 14.58
C LYS A 183 -19.35 -19.92 15.02
N ALA A 184 -19.34 -20.86 14.09
CA ALA A 184 -19.04 -22.27 14.35
C ALA A 184 -17.52 -22.55 14.51
N ALA A 185 -16.66 -21.71 13.93
CA ALA A 185 -15.22 -21.94 13.95
C ALA A 185 -14.64 -21.94 15.37
N GLU A 186 -13.98 -23.05 15.73
CA GLU A 186 -13.07 -23.13 16.88
C GLU A 186 -11.73 -22.52 16.47
N GLN A 187 -11.23 -21.53 17.22
CA GLN A 187 -10.04 -20.82 16.80
C GLN A 187 -8.78 -21.34 17.49
N GLU A 188 -7.79 -21.64 16.65
CA GLU A 188 -6.42 -21.90 17.08
C GLU A 188 -5.64 -20.58 17.13
N ALA A 189 -5.06 -20.28 18.32
CA ALA A 189 -4.40 -19.00 18.62
C ALA A 189 -2.91 -18.94 18.17
N GLU A 190 -2.48 -19.69 17.15
CA GLU A 190 -1.05 -19.89 16.88
C GLU A 190 -0.45 -18.95 15.83
N LYS A 191 -1.21 -18.07 15.19
CA LYS A 191 -0.69 -17.11 14.18
C LYS A 191 -1.17 -15.71 14.47
N PRO A 192 -0.42 -14.66 14.07
CA PRO A 192 -0.95 -13.29 14.07
C PRO A 192 -2.27 -13.27 13.31
N ALA A 193 -3.33 -12.83 13.98
CA ALA A 193 -4.63 -12.73 13.34
C ALA A 193 -4.59 -11.74 12.18
N VAL A 194 -5.29 -12.05 11.08
CA VAL A 194 -5.47 -11.11 9.96
C VAL A 194 -6.05 -9.80 10.49
N ARG A 195 -5.45 -8.68 10.15
CA ARG A 195 -6.00 -7.36 10.45
C ARG A 195 -7.17 -7.09 9.52
N TRP A 196 -8.36 -7.07 10.07
CA TRP A 196 -9.58 -7.02 9.29
C TRP A 196 -10.39 -5.76 9.59
N PHE A 197 -10.59 -4.93 8.57
CA PHE A 197 -11.48 -3.78 8.63
C PHE A 197 -12.77 -4.07 7.87
N VAL A 198 -13.90 -3.87 8.52
CA VAL A 198 -15.24 -4.01 7.91
C VAL A 198 -15.99 -2.71 8.01
N SER A 199 -16.57 -2.26 6.92
CA SER A 199 -17.40 -1.06 6.94
C SER A 199 -18.75 -1.27 6.30
N MET A 200 -19.71 -0.40 6.64
CA MET A 200 -21.06 -0.41 6.11
C MET A 200 -21.51 1.03 5.84
N ALA A 201 -22.14 1.25 4.70
CA ALA A 201 -22.83 2.49 4.38
C ALA A 201 -24.21 2.54 5.05
N ASN A 202 -24.99 3.55 4.74
CA ASN A 202 -26.40 3.62 5.15
C ASN A 202 -27.25 2.73 4.21
N GLU A 203 -27.25 1.44 4.50
CA GLU A 203 -27.92 0.43 3.68
C GLU A 203 -28.97 -0.30 4.53
N PRO A 204 -30.19 -0.46 4.00
CA PRO A 204 -31.27 -1.13 4.72
C PRO A 204 -31.27 -2.65 4.51
N ASN A 205 -32.20 -3.32 5.17
CA ASN A 205 -32.59 -4.72 4.99
C ASN A 205 -31.40 -5.70 5.24
N GLU A 206 -31.21 -6.63 4.32
CA GLU A 206 -30.26 -7.74 4.44
C GLU A 206 -28.80 -7.25 4.59
N MET A 207 -28.47 -6.11 4.01
CA MET A 207 -27.12 -5.52 4.15
C MET A 207 -26.87 -5.07 5.59
N ALA A 208 -27.79 -4.30 6.18
CA ALA A 208 -27.69 -3.88 7.58
C ALA A 208 -27.73 -5.10 8.52
N GLU A 209 -28.65 -6.04 8.28
CA GLU A 209 -28.80 -7.25 9.08
C GLU A 209 -27.52 -8.08 9.08
N GLY A 210 -26.89 -8.29 7.91
CA GLY A 210 -25.64 -9.04 7.79
C GLY A 210 -24.51 -8.39 8.56
N TYR A 211 -24.38 -7.07 8.47
CA TYR A 211 -23.37 -6.33 9.21
C TYR A 211 -23.57 -6.42 10.74
N GLU A 212 -24.79 -6.21 11.22
CA GLU A 212 -25.12 -6.32 12.65
C GLU A 212 -24.90 -7.75 13.20
N ARG A 213 -25.28 -8.77 12.44
CA ARG A 213 -25.04 -10.17 12.81
C ARG A 213 -23.56 -10.48 12.90
N LEU A 214 -22.75 -10.00 11.92
CA LEU A 214 -21.29 -10.17 11.96
C LEU A 214 -20.70 -9.55 13.22
N LEU A 215 -21.02 -8.29 13.52
CA LEU A 215 -20.48 -7.61 14.70
C LEU A 215 -20.81 -8.37 15.99
N LYS A 216 -22.05 -8.85 16.16
CA LYS A 216 -22.44 -9.66 17.32
C LYS A 216 -21.63 -10.94 17.44
N VAL A 217 -21.33 -11.60 16.33
CA VAL A 217 -20.51 -12.83 16.35
C VAL A 217 -19.08 -12.51 16.71
N LEU A 218 -18.49 -11.44 16.14
CA LEU A 218 -17.11 -11.04 16.42
C LEU A 218 -16.92 -10.57 17.88
N GLU A 219 -17.87 -9.79 18.40
CA GLU A 219 -17.87 -9.34 19.81
C GLU A 219 -17.98 -10.49 20.82
N ALA A 220 -18.63 -11.59 20.44
CA ALA A 220 -18.76 -12.78 21.28
C ALA A 220 -17.52 -13.69 21.25
N LYS A 221 -16.59 -13.48 20.32
CA LYS A 221 -15.34 -14.24 20.22
C LYS A 221 -14.27 -13.62 21.12
N PRO A 222 -13.27 -14.40 21.60
CA PRO A 222 -12.09 -13.85 22.27
C PRO A 222 -11.36 -12.81 21.40
N GLU A 223 -10.78 -11.76 22.00
CA GLU A 223 -9.99 -10.75 21.26
C GLU A 223 -8.83 -11.35 20.46
N SER A 224 -8.25 -12.47 20.95
CA SER A 224 -7.21 -13.21 20.23
C SER A 224 -7.68 -13.89 18.95
N ALA A 225 -9.00 -13.99 18.79
CA ALA A 225 -9.61 -14.74 17.70
C ALA A 225 -9.53 -14.00 16.38
N PHE A 226 -9.85 -12.72 16.38
CA PHE A 226 -9.83 -11.85 15.21
C PHE A 226 -9.29 -10.48 15.61
N ASN A 227 -8.37 -9.94 14.84
CA ASN A 227 -7.94 -8.55 14.96
C ASN A 227 -8.78 -7.69 14.02
N TRP A 228 -9.95 -7.26 14.47
CA TRP A 228 -10.92 -6.56 13.64
C TRP A 228 -11.26 -5.17 14.14
N GLU A 229 -11.65 -4.32 13.21
CA GLU A 229 -12.22 -3.00 13.45
C GLU A 229 -13.39 -2.78 12.50
N SER A 230 -14.41 -2.06 12.94
CA SER A 230 -15.54 -1.74 12.09
C SER A 230 -15.88 -0.26 12.12
N LYS A 231 -16.45 0.23 11.00
CA LYS A 231 -16.92 1.60 10.89
C LYS A 231 -18.17 1.71 10.03
N GLN A 232 -19.14 2.47 10.50
CA GLN A 232 -20.33 2.83 9.75
C GLN A 232 -20.19 4.22 9.13
N PHE A 233 -20.67 4.36 7.90
CA PHE A 233 -20.70 5.63 7.16
C PHE A 233 -22.14 6.03 6.86
N PRO A 234 -22.84 6.70 7.78
CA PRO A 234 -24.28 6.95 7.68
C PRO A 234 -24.65 7.93 6.57
N ASN A 235 -23.69 8.67 6.04
CA ASN A 235 -23.90 9.63 4.94
C ASN A 235 -23.53 9.06 3.57
N GLU A 236 -23.07 7.80 3.50
CA GLU A 236 -22.71 7.12 2.26
C GLU A 236 -23.81 6.16 1.81
N THR A 237 -23.84 5.92 0.50
CA THR A 237 -24.65 4.87 -0.13
C THR A 237 -23.79 3.66 -0.45
N HIS A 238 -24.40 2.57 -0.90
CA HIS A 238 -23.67 1.39 -1.38
C HIS A 238 -22.59 1.73 -2.42
N ASP A 239 -22.90 2.63 -3.35
CA ASP A 239 -22.00 2.95 -4.47
C ASP A 239 -20.97 4.04 -4.13
N SER A 240 -21.22 4.89 -3.13
CA SER A 240 -20.29 5.96 -2.73
C SER A 240 -19.30 5.51 -1.64
N THR A 241 -19.65 4.52 -0.83
CA THR A 241 -18.85 4.04 0.30
C THR A 241 -17.48 3.46 -0.07
N PRO A 242 -17.24 2.89 -1.27
CA PRO A 242 -15.91 2.38 -1.61
C PRO A 242 -14.77 3.39 -1.46
N LEU A 243 -15.02 4.66 -1.77
CA LEU A 243 -14.00 5.70 -1.66
C LEU A 243 -13.53 5.88 -0.21
N ILE A 244 -14.44 6.25 0.68
CA ILE A 244 -14.10 6.49 2.09
C ILE A 244 -13.78 5.20 2.84
N GLY A 245 -14.45 4.10 2.52
CA GLY A 245 -14.25 2.80 3.12
C GLY A 245 -12.84 2.27 2.89
N ASN A 246 -12.27 2.43 1.70
CA ASN A 246 -10.89 2.05 1.41
C ASN A 246 -9.87 2.95 2.12
N VAL A 247 -10.10 4.28 2.15
CA VAL A 247 -9.22 5.20 2.88
C VAL A 247 -9.16 4.87 4.37
N GLU A 248 -10.31 4.71 5.01
CA GLU A 248 -10.38 4.37 6.43
C GLU A 248 -9.88 2.94 6.71
N GLY A 249 -10.14 2.00 5.81
CA GLY A 249 -9.64 0.64 5.89
C GLY A 249 -8.12 0.57 5.82
N LEU A 250 -7.50 1.26 4.88
CA LEU A 250 -6.03 1.36 4.78
C LEU A 250 -5.42 1.96 6.06
N LYS A 251 -6.00 3.04 6.57
CA LYS A 251 -5.57 3.66 7.82
C LYS A 251 -5.75 2.74 9.03
N SER A 252 -6.80 1.93 9.05
CA SER A 252 -7.07 0.97 10.11
C SER A 252 -6.06 -0.19 10.10
N VAL A 253 -5.90 -0.87 8.96
CA VAL A 253 -5.02 -2.06 8.88
C VAL A 253 -3.55 -1.71 9.05
N PHE A 254 -3.14 -0.47 8.82
CA PHE A 254 -1.79 0.04 9.07
C PHE A 254 -1.69 0.98 10.28
N ARG A 255 -2.67 0.93 11.17
CA ARG A 255 -2.65 1.75 12.39
C ARG A 255 -1.35 1.57 13.16
N GLY A 256 -0.70 2.68 13.52
CA GLY A 256 0.58 2.70 14.20
C GLY A 256 1.80 2.82 13.30
N PHE A 257 1.67 2.60 11.99
CA PHE A 257 2.80 2.75 11.06
C PHE A 257 3.39 4.18 11.06
N ASN A 258 2.57 5.20 11.18
CA ASN A 258 2.98 6.61 11.22
C ASN A 258 2.83 7.24 12.64
N ALA A 259 3.27 6.55 13.69
CA ALA A 259 3.16 7.09 15.05
C ALA A 259 4.39 7.90 15.53
N VAL A 260 5.52 7.77 14.86
CA VAL A 260 6.81 8.39 15.24
C VAL A 260 6.80 9.92 15.35
N PRO A 261 6.00 10.71 14.58
CA PRO A 261 5.98 12.16 14.74
C PRO A 261 5.67 12.65 16.17
N ASN A 262 5.03 11.82 16.98
CA ASN A 262 4.67 12.13 18.36
C ASN A 262 5.72 11.68 19.40
N ILE A 263 6.84 11.09 18.94
CA ILE A 263 7.91 10.57 19.78
C ILE A 263 9.16 11.44 19.62
N GLU A 264 9.81 11.76 20.73
CA GLU A 264 11.11 12.42 20.68
C GLU A 264 12.18 11.48 20.14
N ILE A 265 12.68 11.74 18.95
CA ILE A 265 13.76 10.95 18.33
C ILE A 265 15.09 11.40 18.93
N LYS A 266 15.78 10.47 19.58
CA LYS A 266 17.09 10.71 20.21
C LYS A 266 18.25 10.07 19.47
N SER A 267 17.98 9.02 18.67
CA SER A 267 18.98 8.32 17.87
C SER A 267 18.35 7.51 16.76
N LEU A 268 19.14 7.09 15.77
CA LEU A 268 18.71 6.12 14.76
C LEU A 268 18.29 4.80 15.41
N GLU A 269 19.02 4.33 16.42
CA GLU A 269 18.70 3.10 17.14
C GLU A 269 17.31 3.13 17.77
N GLN A 270 16.95 4.24 18.42
CA GLN A 270 15.61 4.44 18.99
C GLN A 270 14.52 4.41 17.92
N LEU A 271 14.77 5.01 16.76
CA LEU A 271 13.85 5.00 15.64
C LEU A 271 13.64 3.57 15.09
N LEU A 272 14.72 2.82 14.91
CA LEU A 272 14.65 1.43 14.46
C LEU A 272 13.96 0.52 15.47
N ALA A 273 14.20 0.72 16.78
CA ALA A 273 13.52 0.00 17.84
C ALA A 273 12.00 0.22 17.85
N PHE A 274 11.55 1.44 17.52
CA PHE A 274 10.12 1.73 17.37
C PHE A 274 9.49 0.88 16.27
N TYR A 275 10.13 0.76 15.11
CA TYR A 275 9.61 -0.08 14.00
C TYR A 275 9.69 -1.57 14.33
N ALA A 276 10.69 -2.03 15.09
CA ALA A 276 10.74 -3.40 15.59
C ALA A 276 9.58 -3.74 16.55
N ASP A 277 9.10 -2.77 17.33
CA ASP A 277 7.89 -2.95 18.16
C ASP A 277 6.60 -2.94 17.30
N TYR A 278 6.57 -2.16 16.23
CA TYR A 278 5.47 -2.22 15.27
C TYR A 278 5.40 -3.60 14.58
N GLU A 279 6.54 -4.20 14.25
CA GLU A 279 6.62 -5.56 13.72
C GLU A 279 5.89 -6.57 14.62
N LYS A 280 6.08 -6.51 15.93
CA LYS A 280 5.38 -7.38 16.87
C LYS A 280 3.86 -7.24 16.81
N THR A 281 3.39 -6.04 16.49
CA THR A 281 1.95 -5.75 16.41
C THR A 281 1.33 -6.28 15.12
N VAL A 282 2.04 -6.19 14.01
CA VAL A 282 1.49 -6.51 12.67
C VAL A 282 2.01 -7.85 12.12
N GLY A 283 2.99 -8.47 12.79
CA GLY A 283 3.59 -9.74 12.36
C GLY A 283 4.49 -9.64 11.13
N TYR A 284 4.97 -8.44 10.80
CA TYR A 284 5.86 -8.20 9.66
C TYR A 284 6.77 -7.00 9.91
N ASP A 285 8.04 -7.13 9.57
CA ASP A 285 9.03 -6.04 9.63
C ASP A 285 8.83 -5.09 8.44
N PHE A 286 8.11 -3.99 8.69
CA PHE A 286 7.98 -2.92 7.71
C PHE A 286 9.21 -2.02 7.77
N PRO A 287 10.05 -2.02 6.73
CA PRO A 287 11.18 -1.10 6.67
C PRO A 287 10.68 0.34 6.48
N MET A 288 11.49 1.31 6.96
CA MET A 288 11.18 2.73 6.76
C MET A 288 11.21 3.10 5.28
N SER A 289 10.29 3.98 4.88
CA SER A 289 10.19 4.55 3.53
C SER A 289 11.22 5.66 3.30
N VAL A 290 11.40 6.06 2.03
CA VAL A 290 12.16 7.27 1.66
C VAL A 290 11.66 8.48 2.44
N HIS A 291 10.34 8.69 2.50
CA HIS A 291 9.74 9.82 3.22
C HIS A 291 10.08 9.80 4.71
N GLN A 292 10.02 8.64 5.37
CA GLN A 292 10.32 8.52 6.80
C GLN A 292 11.79 8.83 7.10
N TYR A 293 12.74 8.29 6.34
CA TYR A 293 14.14 8.65 6.47
C TYR A 293 14.38 10.15 6.28
N ASN A 294 13.72 10.72 5.26
CA ASN A 294 13.85 12.14 4.95
C ASN A 294 13.34 13.04 6.07
N VAL A 295 12.10 12.81 6.50
CA VAL A 295 11.45 13.64 7.51
C VAL A 295 12.14 13.52 8.87
N TYR A 296 12.46 12.30 9.30
CA TYR A 296 13.08 12.11 10.62
C TYR A 296 14.52 12.59 10.66
N GLY A 297 15.27 12.40 9.57
CA GLY A 297 16.63 12.91 9.46
C GLY A 297 16.69 14.43 9.48
N LEU A 298 15.89 15.10 8.67
CA LEU A 298 15.82 16.55 8.63
C LEU A 298 15.27 17.14 9.93
N LYS A 299 14.21 16.56 10.50
CA LYS A 299 13.63 16.99 11.77
C LYS A 299 14.69 16.96 12.88
N ALA A 300 15.42 15.86 13.03
CA ALA A 300 16.49 15.75 14.01
C ALA A 300 17.55 16.82 13.82
N ALA A 301 18.00 17.06 12.58
CA ALA A 301 19.01 18.05 12.27
C ALA A 301 18.53 19.48 12.58
N TYR A 302 17.33 19.87 12.16
CA TYR A 302 16.77 21.19 12.43
C TYR A 302 16.45 21.44 13.91
N GLU A 303 16.25 20.41 14.70
CA GLU A 303 16.10 20.48 16.16
C GLU A 303 17.47 20.53 16.89
N GLY A 304 18.58 20.72 16.16
CA GLY A 304 19.93 20.81 16.72
C GLY A 304 20.62 19.46 16.96
N LYS A 305 19.97 18.35 16.59
CA LYS A 305 20.50 16.99 16.73
C LYS A 305 21.14 16.53 15.41
N VAL A 306 22.10 17.34 14.90
CA VAL A 306 22.65 17.18 13.54
C VAL A 306 23.28 15.81 13.34
N GLY A 307 24.04 15.29 14.33
CA GLY A 307 24.65 13.95 14.25
C GLY A 307 23.61 12.82 14.13
N TRP A 308 22.45 12.93 14.76
CA TRP A 308 21.38 11.94 14.63
C TRP A 308 20.70 12.06 13.27
N GLY A 309 20.44 13.29 12.81
CA GLY A 309 19.90 13.52 11.48
C GLY A 309 20.79 12.95 10.39
N GLN A 310 22.11 13.14 10.52
CA GLN A 310 23.09 12.55 9.62
C GLN A 310 23.03 11.03 9.61
N ALA A 311 23.05 10.36 10.77
CA ALA A 311 22.99 8.90 10.86
C ALA A 311 21.71 8.32 10.24
N ILE A 312 20.57 8.98 10.45
CA ILE A 312 19.27 8.57 9.85
C ILE A 312 19.33 8.66 8.32
N LEU A 313 19.83 9.77 7.76
CA LEU A 313 19.91 9.98 6.31
C LEU A 313 20.99 9.12 5.65
N GLU A 314 22.13 8.89 6.30
CA GLU A 314 23.14 7.94 5.83
C GLU A 314 22.55 6.53 5.70
N LYS A 315 21.75 6.09 6.69
CA LYS A 315 21.03 4.82 6.58
C LYS A 315 19.98 4.83 5.46
N GLY A 316 19.30 5.95 5.28
CA GLY A 316 18.34 6.13 4.19
C GLY A 316 18.97 5.96 2.80
N VAL A 317 20.11 6.59 2.53
CA VAL A 317 20.80 6.44 1.24
C VAL A 317 21.50 5.09 1.07
N GLU A 318 21.72 4.35 2.15
CA GLU A 318 22.19 2.96 2.11
C GLU A 318 21.09 2.02 1.60
N VAL A 319 19.84 2.26 1.98
CA VAL A 319 18.68 1.48 1.57
C VAL A 319 18.14 1.93 0.21
N PHE A 320 18.10 3.24 -0.03
CA PHE A 320 17.58 3.89 -1.24
C PHE A 320 18.66 4.71 -1.93
N ASP A 321 19.70 4.04 -2.42
CA ASP A 321 20.89 4.66 -3.00
C ASP A 321 20.62 5.44 -4.30
N GLN A 322 19.47 5.24 -4.92
CA GLN A 322 19.00 5.94 -6.11
C GLN A 322 18.00 7.07 -5.79
N SER A 323 17.81 7.44 -4.50
CA SER A 323 16.89 8.53 -4.13
C SER A 323 17.59 9.88 -4.16
N GLU A 324 17.32 10.70 -5.16
CA GLU A 324 17.83 12.07 -5.25
C GLU A 324 17.42 12.93 -4.04
N VAL A 325 16.21 12.70 -3.50
CA VAL A 325 15.71 13.46 -2.33
C VAL A 325 16.52 13.16 -1.08
N LEU A 326 16.85 11.89 -0.83
CA LEU A 326 17.65 11.53 0.34
C LEU A 326 19.09 12.02 0.23
N TRP A 327 19.70 11.95 -0.96
CA TRP A 327 21.04 12.51 -1.18
C TRP A 327 21.07 14.03 -1.03
N ASP A 328 20.03 14.73 -1.46
CA ASP A 328 19.91 16.19 -1.29
C ASP A 328 19.76 16.58 0.18
N SER A 329 18.91 15.86 0.91
CA SER A 329 18.74 16.07 2.36
C SER A 329 20.00 15.73 3.16
N LEU A 330 20.72 14.68 2.77
CA LEU A 330 22.01 14.34 3.37
C LEU A 330 23.07 15.44 3.11
N ALA A 331 23.07 16.03 1.90
CA ALA A 331 23.93 17.17 1.60
C ALA A 331 23.63 18.37 2.52
N THR A 332 22.36 18.66 2.77
CA THR A 332 21.92 19.68 3.73
C THR A 332 22.49 19.43 5.12
N VAL A 333 22.35 18.21 5.61
CA VAL A 333 22.80 17.85 6.98
C VAL A 333 24.32 17.82 7.10
N TYR A 334 25.05 17.37 6.07
CA TYR A 334 26.53 17.51 6.05
C TYR A 334 26.98 18.98 6.10
N ALA A 335 26.27 19.86 5.37
CA ALA A 335 26.57 21.30 5.44
C ALA A 335 26.27 21.90 6.81
N MET A 336 25.21 21.49 7.49
CA MET A 336 24.89 21.89 8.87
C MET A 336 25.93 21.39 9.88
N ASN A 337 26.66 20.32 9.56
CA ASN A 337 27.72 19.74 10.38
C ASN A 337 29.14 20.19 9.93
N ASP A 338 29.21 21.31 9.24
CA ASP A 338 30.47 21.94 8.72
C ASP A 338 31.33 21.00 7.84
N ASN A 339 30.70 19.96 7.25
CA ASN A 339 31.37 19.03 6.34
C ASN A 339 31.06 19.37 4.87
N GLY A 340 31.65 20.49 4.40
CA GLY A 340 31.43 20.99 3.05
C GLY A 340 31.81 20.02 1.94
N THR A 341 32.85 19.21 2.13
CA THR A 341 33.32 18.23 1.14
C THR A 341 32.27 17.12 0.94
N SER A 342 31.77 16.53 2.03
CA SER A 342 30.71 15.51 1.96
C SER A 342 29.41 16.09 1.46
N ALA A 343 29.07 17.33 1.88
CA ALA A 343 27.89 18.04 1.39
C ALA A 343 27.90 18.19 -0.13
N LEU A 344 29.00 18.64 -0.70
CA LEU A 344 29.13 18.81 -2.14
C LEU A 344 29.11 17.47 -2.90
N LYS A 345 29.71 16.41 -2.35
CA LYS A 345 29.70 15.08 -2.93
C LYS A 345 28.27 14.52 -2.97
N ALA A 346 27.53 14.61 -1.87
CA ALA A 346 26.13 14.15 -1.78
C ALA A 346 25.22 14.96 -2.72
N SER A 347 25.37 16.28 -2.75
CA SER A 347 24.60 17.15 -3.63
C SER A 347 24.87 16.89 -5.12
N ASN A 348 26.11 16.61 -5.53
CA ASN A 348 26.42 16.22 -6.90
C ASN A 348 25.74 14.89 -7.28
N LYS A 349 25.69 13.93 -6.35
CA LYS A 349 24.95 12.67 -6.57
C LYS A 349 23.44 12.93 -6.71
N ALA A 350 22.86 13.79 -5.86
CA ALA A 350 21.47 14.18 -5.96
C ALA A 350 21.13 14.81 -7.33
N VAL A 351 21.97 15.74 -7.83
CA VAL A 351 21.76 16.34 -9.16
C VAL A 351 21.84 15.31 -10.29
N GLN A 352 22.81 14.39 -10.21
CA GLN A 352 22.93 13.31 -11.20
C GLN A 352 21.63 12.51 -11.26
N LEU A 353 21.17 11.99 -10.11
CA LEU A 353 19.96 11.17 -10.01
C LEU A 353 18.70 11.95 -10.43
N ALA A 354 18.59 13.21 -9.99
CA ALA A 354 17.44 14.05 -10.35
C ALA A 354 17.31 14.24 -11.87
N ARG A 355 18.43 14.34 -12.59
CA ARG A 355 18.47 14.42 -14.05
C ARG A 355 18.12 13.08 -14.70
N GLU A 356 18.69 11.98 -14.21
CA GLU A 356 18.44 10.64 -14.71
C GLU A 356 16.98 10.25 -14.56
N HIS A 357 16.35 10.58 -13.42
CA HIS A 357 14.95 10.28 -13.13
C HIS A 357 13.96 11.33 -13.66
N GLN A 358 14.43 12.44 -14.24
CA GLN A 358 13.58 13.57 -14.59
C GLN A 358 12.72 14.06 -13.41
N SER A 359 13.36 14.16 -12.26
CA SER A 359 12.72 14.45 -10.98
C SER A 359 11.95 15.77 -11.02
N LYS A 360 10.77 15.79 -10.41
CA LYS A 360 9.99 17.01 -10.17
C LYS A 360 10.71 18.03 -9.29
N TYR A 361 11.73 17.60 -8.54
CA TYR A 361 12.53 18.42 -7.64
C TYR A 361 13.88 18.89 -8.24
N ILE A 362 14.10 18.70 -9.53
CA ILE A 362 15.38 18.96 -10.19
C ILE A 362 15.84 20.43 -10.00
N SER A 363 14.92 21.38 -10.07
CA SER A 363 15.23 22.81 -9.95
C SER A 363 15.74 23.18 -8.56
N GLU A 364 15.10 22.65 -7.52
CA GLU A 364 15.48 22.86 -6.11
C GLU A 364 16.82 22.20 -5.79
N ILE A 365 17.03 20.98 -6.25
CA ILE A 365 18.27 20.22 -6.06
C ILE A 365 19.44 20.91 -6.77
N GLU A 366 19.26 21.40 -8.00
CA GLU A 366 20.30 22.15 -8.72
C GLU A 366 20.62 23.50 -8.05
N ALA A 367 19.60 24.19 -7.51
CA ALA A 367 19.79 25.44 -6.79
C ALA A 367 20.65 25.24 -5.52
N GLN A 368 20.32 24.21 -4.72
CA GLN A 368 21.12 23.84 -3.55
C GLN A 368 22.56 23.48 -3.92
N ASN A 369 22.76 22.70 -4.97
CA ASN A 369 24.10 22.32 -5.45
C ASN A 369 24.93 23.54 -5.85
N SER A 370 24.31 24.51 -6.52
CA SER A 370 24.97 25.77 -6.90
C SER A 370 25.38 26.59 -5.69
N ASP A 371 24.53 26.67 -4.67
CA ASP A 371 24.85 27.38 -3.41
C ASP A 371 26.02 26.69 -2.68
N LEU A 372 25.99 25.37 -2.53
CA LEU A 372 27.08 24.60 -1.91
C LEU A 372 28.41 24.79 -2.66
N LYS A 373 28.41 24.83 -4.00
CA LYS A 373 29.61 25.10 -4.79
C LYS A 373 30.14 26.49 -4.56
N SER A 374 29.31 27.49 -4.32
CA SER A 374 29.75 28.87 -4.05
C SER A 374 30.37 29.02 -2.68
N ARG A 375 29.91 28.28 -1.68
CA ARG A 375 30.43 28.30 -0.29
C ARG A 375 31.76 27.55 -0.11
N ASN A 376 32.06 26.62 -1.02
CA ASN A 376 33.24 25.78 -0.96
C ASN A 376 34.39 26.28 -1.87
N LYS A 377 34.25 27.49 -2.44
CA LYS A 377 35.32 28.22 -3.15
C LYS A 377 36.04 29.18 -2.20
#